data_d33778c40a4ce6fffaa60c9cdfb8101b
#
_entry.id   d33778c40a4ce6fffaa60c9cdfb8101b
#
_cell.length_a   1.000
_cell.length_b   1.000
_cell.length_c   1.000
_cell.angle_alpha   90.00
_cell.angle_beta   90.00
_cell.angle_gamma   90.00
#
_symmetry.space_group_name_H-M   'P 1'
#
loop_
_entity.id
_entity.type
_entity.pdbx_description
1 polymer ?
#
loop_
_entity_poly.entity_id
_entity_poly.type
_entity_poly.pdbx_seq_one_letter_code
_entity_poly.pdbx_strand_id
1 'polypeptide(L)'
;MTIGLEHYLILSAVLFCIGLYGALTKRNAVIILMCIELMLNAVNITLVAFSSYIVPLLLTGQVFAIFVMVVAAAEVAVGLAIILAIYRGLTDIDASNINLMKW
;
A
#
# COMPACT_ATOMS: atom_id res chain seq x y z
N MET A 1 5.73 27.18 17.49
CA MET A 1 5.94 25.72 17.53
C MET A 1 6.56 25.29 16.21
N THR A 2 7.76 24.77 16.25
CA THR A 2 8.43 24.33 15.03
C THR A 2 8.21 22.83 14.83
N ILE A 3 7.89 22.44 13.61
CA ILE A 3 7.75 21.05 13.26
C ILE A 3 9.15 20.48 12.99
N GLY A 4 9.54 19.49 13.77
CA GLY A 4 10.84 18.85 13.63
C GLY A 4 10.74 17.47 13.01
N LEU A 5 11.89 16.83 12.80
CA LEU A 5 11.98 15.47 12.29
C LEU A 5 11.14 14.49 13.12
N GLU A 6 11.12 14.68 14.43
CA GLU A 6 10.37 13.80 15.35
C GLU A 6 8.89 13.77 15.04
N HIS A 7 8.31 14.90 14.64
CA HIS A 7 6.89 14.97 14.31
C HIS A 7 6.57 14.12 13.08
N TYR A 8 7.42 14.17 12.07
CA TYR A 8 7.23 13.36 10.86
C TYR A 8 7.42 11.88 11.14
N LEU A 9 8.40 11.53 11.99
CA LEU A 9 8.62 10.14 12.36
C LEU A 9 7.45 9.57 13.16
N ILE A 10 6.88 10.35 14.06
CA ILE A 10 5.69 9.93 14.82
C ILE A 10 4.52 9.73 13.89
N LEU A 11 4.29 10.67 12.96
CA LEU A 11 3.20 10.54 12.00
C LEU A 11 3.36 9.29 11.14
N SER A 12 4.57 9.05 10.62
CA SER A 12 4.82 7.88 9.78
C SER A 12 4.65 6.58 10.58
N ALA A 13 5.08 6.55 11.83
CA ALA A 13 4.91 5.39 12.70
C ALA A 13 3.43 5.08 12.94
N VAL A 14 2.62 6.10 13.20
CA VAL A 14 1.17 5.96 13.39
C VAL A 14 0.52 5.43 12.13
N LEU A 15 0.82 6.01 10.97
CA LEU A 15 0.27 5.57 9.69
C LEU A 15 0.67 4.14 9.36
N PHE A 16 1.92 3.79 9.62
CA PHE A 16 2.40 2.42 9.40
C PHE A 16 1.65 1.43 10.28
N CYS A 17 1.46 1.76 11.54
CA CYS A 17 0.72 0.90 12.48
C CYS A 17 -0.74 0.74 12.07
N ILE A 18 -1.39 1.81 11.60
CA ILE A 18 -2.76 1.75 11.12
C ILE A 18 -2.85 0.82 9.91
N GLY A 19 -1.94 0.98 8.96
CA GLY A 19 -1.88 0.12 7.78
C GLY A 19 -1.64 -1.34 8.14
N LEU A 20 -0.70 -1.59 9.04
CA LEU A 20 -0.40 -2.94 9.49
C LEU A 20 -1.61 -3.59 10.18
N TYR A 21 -2.27 -2.86 11.06
CA TYR A 21 -3.46 -3.34 11.74
C TYR A 21 -4.54 -3.71 10.73
N GLY A 22 -4.80 -2.84 9.76
CA GLY A 22 -5.79 -3.11 8.73
C GLY A 22 -5.42 -4.32 7.87
N ALA A 23 -4.15 -4.44 7.49
CA ALA A 23 -3.69 -5.55 6.66
C ALA A 23 -3.84 -6.90 7.37
N LEU A 24 -3.60 -6.92 8.69
CA LEU A 24 -3.68 -8.16 9.46
C LEU A 24 -5.09 -8.55 9.88
N THR A 25 -6.01 -7.58 9.97
CA THR A 25 -7.37 -7.84 10.50
C THR A 25 -8.42 -7.99 9.43
N LYS A 26 -8.21 -7.44 8.24
CA LYS A 26 -9.21 -7.48 7.17
C LYS A 26 -9.03 -8.71 6.29
N ARG A 27 -10.14 -9.23 5.77
CA ARG A 27 -10.14 -10.38 4.86
C ARG A 27 -10.31 -9.99 3.40
N ASN A 28 -10.75 -8.76 3.14
CA ASN A 28 -10.96 -8.28 1.79
C ASN A 28 -9.62 -7.94 1.16
N ALA A 29 -9.30 -8.56 0.02
CA ALA A 29 -8.01 -8.39 -0.65
C ALA A 29 -7.78 -6.95 -1.08
N VAL A 30 -8.82 -6.23 -1.52
CA VAL A 30 -8.69 -4.82 -1.93
C VAL A 30 -8.34 -3.95 -0.72
N ILE A 31 -8.98 -4.20 0.44
CA ILE A 31 -8.68 -3.45 1.66
C ILE A 31 -7.27 -3.74 2.15
N ILE A 32 -6.83 -4.99 2.08
CA ILE A 32 -5.44 -5.36 2.43
C ILE A 32 -4.45 -4.64 1.53
N LEU A 33 -4.73 -4.58 0.24
CA LEU A 33 -3.88 -3.86 -0.72
C LEU A 33 -3.80 -2.37 -0.37
N MET A 34 -4.93 -1.75 -0.04
CA MET A 34 -4.96 -0.34 0.39
C MET A 34 -4.17 -0.12 1.67
N CYS A 35 -4.23 -1.05 2.62
CA CYS A 35 -3.48 -0.98 3.86
C CYS A 35 -1.97 -1.07 3.62
N ILE A 36 -1.55 -1.94 2.71
CA ILE A 36 -0.14 -2.04 2.31
C ILE A 36 0.33 -0.73 1.67
N GLU A 37 -0.51 -0.12 0.84
CA GLU A 37 -0.20 1.19 0.25
C GLU A 37 -0.02 2.26 1.33
N LEU A 38 -0.86 2.26 2.35
CA LEU A 38 -0.71 3.18 3.46
C LEU A 38 0.61 2.98 4.19
N MET A 39 1.04 1.73 4.38
CA MET A 39 2.34 1.41 4.98
C MET A 39 3.49 1.93 4.13
N LEU A 40 3.40 1.80 2.81
CA LEU A 40 4.42 2.32 1.89
C LEU A 40 4.47 3.84 1.91
N ASN A 41 3.32 4.49 2.02
CA ASN A 41 3.28 5.95 2.16
C ASN A 41 3.94 6.41 3.47
N ALA A 42 3.77 5.65 4.54
CA ALA A 42 4.45 5.93 5.81
C ALA A 42 5.97 5.86 5.64
N VAL A 43 6.47 4.87 4.92
CA VAL A 43 7.90 4.75 4.60
C VAL A 43 8.37 5.95 3.79
N ASN A 44 7.58 6.41 2.82
CA ASN A 44 7.92 7.58 2.02
C ASN A 44 8.03 8.84 2.86
N ILE A 45 7.12 9.05 3.81
CA ILE A 45 7.19 10.18 4.73
C ILE A 45 8.51 10.14 5.51
N THR A 46 8.89 8.96 5.99
CA THR A 46 10.15 8.76 6.70
C THR A 46 11.36 9.11 5.82
N LEU A 47 11.39 8.62 4.59
CA LEU A 47 12.50 8.86 3.67
C LEU A 47 12.66 10.36 3.36
N VAL A 48 11.55 11.03 3.06
CA VAL A 48 11.58 12.47 2.76
C VAL A 48 11.97 13.26 4.00
N ALA A 49 11.45 12.90 5.17
CA ALA A 49 11.76 13.59 6.42
C ALA A 49 13.25 13.46 6.76
N PHE A 50 13.82 12.29 6.68
CA PHE A 50 15.25 12.10 6.94
C PHE A 50 16.10 12.90 5.96
N SER A 51 15.77 12.84 4.67
CA SER A 51 16.52 13.58 3.67
C SER A 51 16.47 15.08 3.93
N SER A 52 15.30 15.63 4.26
CA SER A 52 15.11 17.04 4.45
C SER A 52 15.80 17.58 5.70
N TYR A 53 15.82 16.81 6.78
CA TYR A 53 16.35 17.28 8.06
C TYR A 53 17.81 16.92 8.30
N ILE A 54 18.30 15.83 7.71
CA ILE A 54 19.67 15.36 7.96
C ILE A 54 20.60 15.77 6.84
N VAL A 55 20.18 15.63 5.58
CA VAL A 55 21.00 15.94 4.41
C VAL A 55 20.18 16.82 3.45
N PRO A 56 19.89 18.08 3.82
CA PRO A 56 18.98 18.92 3.02
C PRO A 56 19.50 19.29 1.63
N LEU A 57 20.82 19.24 1.41
CA LEU A 57 21.40 19.55 0.10
C LEU A 57 21.38 18.38 -0.86
N LEU A 58 21.19 17.16 -0.35
CA LEU A 58 21.09 15.96 -1.17
C LEU A 58 19.65 15.48 -1.18
N LEU A 59 19.11 15.26 -2.35
CA LEU A 59 17.72 14.83 -2.52
C LEU A 59 17.58 13.32 -2.59
N THR A 60 18.50 12.59 -1.96
CA THR A 60 18.53 11.13 -2.01
C THR A 60 17.24 10.50 -1.47
N GLY A 61 16.75 11.00 -0.33
CA GLY A 61 15.50 10.48 0.26
C GLY A 61 14.30 10.75 -0.62
N GLN A 62 14.23 11.93 -1.25
CA GLN A 62 13.17 12.26 -2.18
C GLN A 62 13.21 11.39 -3.43
N VAL A 63 14.38 11.10 -3.96
CA VAL A 63 14.55 10.22 -5.12
C VAL A 63 14.07 8.81 -4.76
N PHE A 64 14.48 8.29 -3.61
CA PHE A 64 14.02 6.99 -3.15
C PHE A 64 12.51 6.96 -2.93
N ALA A 65 11.93 8.03 -2.38
CA ALA A 65 10.49 8.14 -2.17
C ALA A 65 9.74 8.08 -3.50
N ILE A 66 10.21 8.79 -4.52
CA ILE A 66 9.61 8.74 -5.86
C ILE A 66 9.70 7.33 -6.42
N PHE A 67 10.84 6.67 -6.28
CA PHE A 67 11.03 5.29 -6.73
C PHE A 67 10.03 4.35 -6.05
N VAL A 68 9.87 4.47 -4.73
CA VAL A 68 8.91 3.66 -3.99
C VAL A 68 7.48 3.94 -4.44
N MET A 69 7.13 5.21 -4.72
CA MET A 69 5.82 5.55 -5.25
C MET A 69 5.54 4.88 -6.59
N VAL A 70 6.51 4.87 -7.50
CA VAL A 70 6.35 4.23 -8.80
C VAL A 70 6.17 2.72 -8.66
N VAL A 71 6.99 2.09 -7.82
CA VAL A 71 6.89 0.66 -7.56
C VAL A 71 5.55 0.33 -6.91
N ALA A 72 5.12 1.13 -5.94
CA ALA A 72 3.85 0.95 -5.27
C ALA A 72 2.67 1.06 -6.24
N ALA A 73 2.69 2.05 -7.12
CA ALA A 73 1.65 2.22 -8.13
C ALA A 73 1.60 1.01 -9.07
N ALA A 74 2.75 0.50 -9.49
CA ALA A 74 2.83 -0.68 -10.34
C ALA A 74 2.29 -1.92 -9.61
N GLU A 75 2.64 -2.10 -8.34
CA GLU A 75 2.17 -3.22 -7.54
C GLU A 75 0.66 -3.18 -7.34
N VAL A 76 0.09 -2.00 -7.10
CA VAL A 76 -1.37 -1.83 -6.98
C VAL A 76 -2.05 -2.22 -8.29
N ALA A 77 -1.54 -1.73 -9.42
CA ALA A 77 -2.11 -2.04 -10.72
C ALA A 77 -2.11 -3.54 -10.99
N VAL A 78 -0.97 -4.20 -10.77
CA VAL A 78 -0.84 -5.64 -10.95
C VAL A 78 -1.72 -6.39 -9.94
N GLY A 79 -1.70 -5.98 -8.68
CA GLY A 79 -2.50 -6.61 -7.63
C GLY A 79 -3.99 -6.53 -7.92
N LEU A 80 -4.49 -5.38 -8.34
CA LEU A 80 -5.89 -5.21 -8.72
C LEU A 80 -6.24 -6.06 -9.93
N ALA A 81 -5.35 -6.13 -10.93
CA ALA A 81 -5.56 -6.97 -12.10
C ALA A 81 -5.68 -8.43 -11.72
N ILE A 82 -4.83 -8.92 -10.84
CA ILE A 82 -4.87 -10.30 -10.35
C ILE A 82 -6.17 -10.56 -9.58
N ILE A 83 -6.56 -9.65 -8.69
CA ILE A 83 -7.79 -9.79 -7.91
C ILE A 83 -9.00 -9.85 -8.83
N LEU A 84 -9.06 -8.99 -9.85
CA LEU A 84 -10.16 -8.99 -10.81
C LEU A 84 -10.18 -10.27 -11.64
N ALA A 85 -9.01 -10.78 -12.03
CA ALA A 85 -8.92 -12.03 -12.79
C ALA A 85 -9.41 -13.21 -11.95
N ILE A 86 -9.03 -13.27 -10.68
CA ILE A 86 -9.48 -14.31 -9.76
C ILE A 86 -10.99 -14.22 -9.55
N TYR A 87 -11.50 -13.01 -9.34
CA TYR A 87 -12.92 -12.80 -9.12
C TYR A 87 -13.75 -13.27 -10.32
N ARG A 88 -13.30 -12.93 -11.54
CA ARG A 88 -13.98 -13.38 -12.76
C ARG A 88 -13.94 -14.92 -12.88
N GLY A 89 -12.79 -15.51 -12.58
CA GLY A 89 -12.63 -16.96 -12.61
C GLY A 89 -13.58 -17.66 -11.65
N LEU A 90 -13.69 -17.16 -10.43
CA LEU A 90 -14.61 -17.71 -9.43
C LEU A 90 -16.07 -17.57 -9.86
N THR A 91 -16.43 -16.43 -10.42
CA THR A 91 -17.78 -16.18 -10.92
C THR A 91 -18.13 -17.16 -12.05
N ASP A 92 -17.20 -17.38 -12.98
CA ASP A 92 -17.39 -18.33 -14.07
C ASP A 92 -17.53 -19.78 -13.56
N ILE A 93 -16.72 -20.15 -12.58
CA ILE A 93 -16.80 -21.48 -11.96
C ILE A 93 -18.14 -21.66 -11.24
N ASP A 94 -18.59 -20.66 -10.51
CA ASP A 94 -19.87 -20.68 -9.82
C ASP A 94 -21.02 -20.83 -10.81
N ALA A 95 -21.01 -20.10 -11.91
CA ALA A 95 -22.02 -20.22 -12.96
C ALA A 95 -22.02 -21.61 -13.57
N SER A 96 -20.85 -22.18 -13.84
CA SER A 96 -20.72 -23.54 -14.36
C SER A 96 -21.27 -24.57 -13.36
N ASN A 97 -20.99 -24.42 -12.09
CA ASN A 97 -21.50 -25.30 -11.04
C ASN A 97 -23.03 -25.25 -10.96
N ILE A 98 -23.61 -24.05 -11.07
CA ILE A 98 -25.07 -23.88 -11.06
C ILE A 98 -25.67 -24.61 -12.26
N ASN A 99 -25.09 -24.49 -13.44
CA ASN A 99 -25.56 -25.20 -14.63
C ASN A 99 -25.49 -26.72 -14.47
N LEU A 100 -24.39 -27.21 -13.93
CA LEU A 100 -24.22 -28.65 -13.69
C LEU A 100 -25.23 -29.18 -12.68
N MET A 101 -25.57 -28.43 -11.67
CA MET A 101 -26.56 -28.81 -10.67
C MET A 101 -27.98 -28.78 -11.23
N LYS A 102 -28.23 -27.91 -12.20
CA LYS A 102 -29.52 -27.75 -12.83
C LYS A 102 -29.86 -28.91 -13.77
N TRP A 103 -28.86 -29.46 -14.43
CA TRP A 103 -28.99 -30.54 -15.40
C TRP A 103 -28.61 -31.91 -14.81
#